data_60600993e8fb7c08ddb0c120e66c4ef2
#
_entry.id   60600993e8fb7c08ddb0c120e66c4ef2
#
_cell.length_a   1.000
_cell.length_b   1.000
_cell.length_c   1.000
_cell.angle_alpha   90.00
_cell.angle_beta   90.00
_cell.angle_gamma   90.00
#
_symmetry.space_group_name_H-M   'P 1'
#
loop_
_entity.id
_entity.type
_entity.pdbx_description
1 polymer ?
#
loop_
_entity_poly.entity_id
_entity_poly.type
_entity_poly.pdbx_seq_one_letter_code
_entity_poly.pdbx_strand_id
1 'polypeptide(L)'
;MAEATEQVDTAAVDSAVVDTAAAEVETEAAPVVEEESEGIFKTLKTKYIEGGAGFMSLVAIALVLGLAFCIERVIYLSLAQINTRKFTKDLAAKVAAGDVNGAIDFCKGTRGPVAQVSRKAMECLASTDRNDIGTIESTINMEAEVQGSYLEQNCSWITLFIAMAPSLGFLGTVIGMVMAFDDIQRAGDISPTVVAGGMKVALITTIFGIIVALILQVFYNYILAKVESLTSNMEEAAQELLTMCVQSDKCKK
;
A
#
# COMPACT_ATOMS: atom_id res chain seq x y z
N MET A 1 37.15 53.86 -32.94
CA MET A 1 36.97 52.55 -32.41
C MET A 1 35.84 52.68 -31.41
N ALA A 2 34.66 52.36 -31.85
CA ALA A 2 33.42 52.50 -31.08
C ALA A 2 32.90 51.08 -30.77
N GLU A 3 32.81 50.79 -29.50
CA GLU A 3 32.20 49.60 -28.97
C GLU A 3 30.74 49.92 -28.72
N ALA A 4 29.84 49.32 -29.49
CA ALA A 4 28.42 49.45 -29.33
C ALA A 4 27.92 48.35 -28.39
N THR A 5 27.52 48.71 -27.18
CA THR A 5 26.77 47.91 -26.25
C THR A 5 25.31 47.90 -26.66
N GLU A 6 24.83 46.75 -27.12
CA GLU A 6 23.43 46.53 -27.45
C GLU A 6 22.65 46.21 -26.20
N GLN A 7 21.80 47.17 -25.80
CA GLN A 7 20.80 46.99 -24.74
C GLN A 7 19.66 46.16 -25.31
N VAL A 8 19.43 45.00 -24.70
CA VAL A 8 18.22 44.21 -24.97
C VAL A 8 17.08 44.79 -24.14
N ASP A 9 16.18 45.48 -24.84
CA ASP A 9 14.91 45.98 -24.34
C ASP A 9 13.98 44.78 -23.99
N THR A 10 13.64 44.63 -22.72
CA THR A 10 12.56 43.76 -22.28
C THR A 10 11.22 44.44 -22.55
N ALA A 11 10.70 44.22 -23.76
CA ALA A 11 9.35 44.65 -24.10
C ALA A 11 8.31 43.78 -23.36
N ALA A 12 7.41 44.50 -22.71
CA ALA A 12 6.24 44.02 -22.04
C ALA A 12 5.40 43.03 -22.86
N VAL A 13 5.16 41.85 -22.32
CA VAL A 13 4.16 40.92 -22.84
C VAL A 13 2.80 41.42 -22.43
N ASP A 14 2.14 42.04 -23.40
CA ASP A 14 0.76 42.49 -23.35
C ASP A 14 -0.17 41.30 -23.06
N SER A 15 -0.88 41.36 -21.94
CA SER A 15 -1.87 40.36 -21.53
C SER A 15 -3.10 40.51 -22.44
N ALA A 16 -3.15 39.69 -23.49
CA ALA A 16 -4.40 39.50 -24.24
C ALA A 16 -5.42 38.84 -23.34
N VAL A 17 -6.36 39.63 -22.88
CA VAL A 17 -7.62 39.18 -22.24
C VAL A 17 -8.37 38.39 -23.30
N VAL A 18 -8.35 37.05 -23.17
CA VAL A 18 -9.27 36.19 -23.89
C VAL A 18 -10.63 36.32 -23.24
N ASP A 19 -11.50 37.09 -23.87
CA ASP A 19 -12.91 37.20 -23.58
C ASP A 19 -13.54 35.81 -23.83
N THR A 20 -13.66 35.02 -22.78
CA THR A 20 -14.39 33.76 -22.80
C THR A 20 -15.87 34.15 -22.69
N ALA A 21 -16.52 34.17 -23.83
CA ALA A 21 -17.98 34.23 -23.88
C ALA A 21 -18.55 33.12 -22.99
N ALA A 22 -19.12 33.49 -21.85
CA ALA A 22 -19.92 32.63 -21.02
C ALA A 22 -21.16 32.23 -21.82
N ALA A 23 -21.13 31.05 -22.42
CA ALA A 23 -22.32 30.37 -22.84
C ALA A 23 -23.06 29.96 -21.55
N GLU A 24 -24.14 30.62 -21.26
CA GLU A 24 -25.12 30.21 -20.27
C GLU A 24 -25.63 28.82 -20.68
N VAL A 25 -25.07 27.77 -20.04
CA VAL A 25 -25.67 26.44 -20.03
C VAL A 25 -26.79 26.52 -19.02
N GLU A 26 -28.02 26.67 -19.51
CA GLU A 26 -29.20 26.43 -18.71
C GLU A 26 -29.09 25.03 -18.11
N THR A 27 -28.85 25.01 -16.81
CA THR A 27 -28.88 23.81 -16.00
C THR A 27 -30.33 23.41 -15.83
N GLU A 28 -30.86 22.67 -16.82
CA GLU A 28 -32.10 21.95 -16.64
C GLU A 28 -31.88 20.90 -15.55
N ALA A 29 -32.37 21.19 -14.37
CA ALA A 29 -32.32 20.31 -13.20
C ALA A 29 -33.11 19.03 -13.56
N ALA A 30 -32.38 17.99 -13.92
CA ALA A 30 -32.92 16.66 -13.98
C ALA A 30 -33.46 16.27 -12.59
N PRO A 31 -34.65 15.66 -12.50
CA PRO A 31 -35.25 15.29 -11.22
C PRO A 31 -34.32 14.33 -10.50
N VAL A 32 -34.01 14.65 -9.24
CA VAL A 32 -33.33 13.77 -8.30
C VAL A 32 -34.29 12.61 -8.02
N VAL A 33 -34.14 11.52 -8.75
CA VAL A 33 -34.84 10.27 -8.45
C VAL A 33 -34.11 9.64 -7.30
N GLU A 34 -34.75 9.57 -6.14
CA GLU A 34 -34.41 8.69 -5.04
C GLU A 34 -34.49 7.25 -5.53
N GLU A 35 -33.40 6.70 -6.05
CA GLU A 35 -33.27 5.26 -6.36
C GLU A 35 -32.67 4.55 -5.15
N GLU A 36 -33.52 3.72 -4.54
CA GLU A 36 -33.23 2.79 -3.47
C GLU A 36 -31.96 1.94 -3.72
N SER A 37 -31.37 1.42 -2.66
CA SER A 37 -30.12 0.67 -2.62
C SER A 37 -30.02 -0.56 -3.56
N GLU A 38 -31.13 -1.02 -4.14
CA GLU A 38 -31.14 -2.01 -5.24
C GLU A 38 -30.53 -1.44 -6.55
N GLY A 39 -30.51 -0.12 -6.72
CA GLY A 39 -30.00 0.56 -7.92
C GLY A 39 -28.49 0.40 -8.11
N ILE A 40 -27.67 0.40 -7.04
CA ILE A 40 -26.22 0.45 -7.14
C ILE A 40 -25.66 -0.81 -7.81
N PHE A 41 -26.08 -2.00 -7.39
CA PHE A 41 -25.65 -3.25 -8.00
C PHE A 41 -26.13 -3.40 -9.45
N LYS A 42 -27.34 -2.95 -9.74
CA LYS A 42 -27.92 -3.01 -11.09
C LYS A 42 -27.19 -2.03 -12.01
N THR A 43 -26.94 -0.82 -11.54
CA THR A 43 -26.16 0.20 -12.24
C THR A 43 -24.72 -0.26 -12.47
N LEU A 44 -24.06 -0.83 -11.43
CA LEU A 44 -22.71 -1.36 -11.53
C LEU A 44 -22.61 -2.50 -12.57
N LYS A 45 -23.58 -3.44 -12.53
CA LYS A 45 -23.67 -4.53 -13.52
C LYS A 45 -23.89 -4.01 -14.95
N THR A 46 -24.76 -3.03 -15.13
CA THR A 46 -25.00 -2.41 -16.44
C THR A 46 -23.73 -1.72 -16.95
N LYS A 47 -23.06 -0.94 -16.11
CA LYS A 47 -21.79 -0.28 -16.44
C LYS A 47 -20.66 -1.28 -16.71
N TYR A 48 -20.61 -2.40 -15.98
CA TYR A 48 -19.67 -3.48 -16.24
C TYR A 48 -19.85 -4.08 -17.64
N ILE A 49 -21.09 -4.31 -18.06
CA ILE A 49 -21.39 -4.83 -19.40
C ILE A 49 -21.11 -3.77 -20.48
N GLU A 50 -21.48 -2.51 -20.23
CA GLU A 50 -21.22 -1.39 -21.13
C GLU A 50 -19.73 -1.09 -21.32
N GLY A 51 -18.89 -1.32 -20.30
CA GLY A 51 -17.44 -1.10 -20.36
C GLY A 51 -16.65 -2.17 -21.12
N GLY A 52 -17.32 -3.13 -21.76
CA GLY A 52 -16.67 -4.24 -22.47
C GLY A 52 -16.30 -5.38 -21.51
N ALA A 53 -17.17 -6.39 -21.40
CA ALA A 53 -17.10 -7.45 -20.40
C ALA A 53 -15.74 -8.17 -20.34
N GLY A 54 -15.05 -8.35 -21.47
CA GLY A 54 -13.74 -9.00 -21.52
C GLY A 54 -12.63 -8.17 -20.85
N PHE A 55 -12.61 -6.87 -21.07
CA PHE A 55 -11.61 -5.97 -20.50
C PHE A 55 -11.90 -5.68 -19.00
N MET A 56 -13.17 -5.44 -18.69
CA MET A 56 -13.61 -5.22 -17.31
C MET A 56 -13.35 -6.43 -16.40
N SER A 57 -13.39 -7.67 -16.95
CA SER A 57 -13.06 -8.87 -16.19
C SER A 57 -11.60 -8.89 -15.72
N LEU A 58 -10.67 -8.33 -16.50
CA LEU A 58 -9.26 -8.24 -16.16
C LEU A 58 -9.04 -7.27 -14.99
N VAL A 59 -9.74 -6.13 -14.99
CA VAL A 59 -9.73 -5.18 -13.86
C VAL A 59 -10.35 -5.79 -12.59
N ALA A 60 -11.45 -6.55 -12.76
CA ALA A 60 -12.08 -7.26 -11.65
C ALA A 60 -11.19 -8.34 -11.05
N ILE A 61 -10.46 -9.09 -11.87
CA ILE A 61 -9.47 -10.07 -11.42
C ILE A 61 -8.36 -9.37 -10.61
N ALA A 62 -7.86 -8.23 -11.08
CA ALA A 62 -6.86 -7.45 -10.35
C ALA A 62 -7.38 -7.00 -8.98
N LEU A 63 -8.66 -6.58 -8.88
CA LEU A 63 -9.30 -6.25 -7.60
C LEU A 63 -9.36 -7.46 -6.66
N VAL A 64 -9.85 -8.60 -7.15
CA VAL A 64 -10.00 -9.82 -6.32
C VAL A 64 -8.65 -10.31 -5.81
N LEU A 65 -7.64 -10.37 -6.68
CA LEU A 65 -6.29 -10.77 -6.28
C LEU A 65 -5.66 -9.77 -5.31
N GLY A 66 -5.78 -8.47 -5.59
CA GLY A 66 -5.29 -7.42 -4.69
C GLY A 66 -5.93 -7.48 -3.31
N LEU A 67 -7.26 -7.66 -3.24
CA LEU A 67 -7.96 -7.83 -1.97
C LEU A 67 -7.58 -9.13 -1.25
N ALA A 68 -7.36 -10.22 -1.97
CA ALA A 68 -6.91 -11.49 -1.38
C ALA A 68 -5.57 -11.32 -0.67
N PHE A 69 -4.60 -10.65 -1.30
CA PHE A 69 -3.32 -10.32 -0.65
C PHE A 69 -3.47 -9.35 0.52
N CYS A 70 -4.36 -8.35 0.42
CA CYS A 70 -4.65 -7.44 1.52
C CYS A 70 -5.22 -8.18 2.74
N ILE A 71 -6.21 -9.04 2.53
CA ILE A 71 -6.85 -9.83 3.60
C ILE A 71 -5.83 -10.79 4.25
N GLU A 72 -5.06 -11.50 3.44
CA GLU A 72 -3.98 -12.37 3.94
C GLU A 72 -3.03 -11.61 4.86
N ARG A 73 -2.58 -10.43 4.43
CA ARG A 73 -1.67 -9.59 5.22
C ARG A 73 -2.30 -9.05 6.50
N VAL A 74 -3.52 -8.56 6.44
CA VAL A 74 -4.24 -8.07 7.64
C VAL A 74 -4.39 -9.19 8.68
N ILE A 75 -4.72 -10.41 8.26
CA ILE A 75 -4.83 -11.56 9.15
C ILE A 75 -3.47 -11.91 9.74
N TYR A 76 -2.42 -12.02 8.91
CA TYR A 76 -1.07 -12.34 9.35
C TYR A 76 -0.55 -11.34 10.39
N LEU A 77 -0.62 -10.03 10.10
CA LEU A 77 -0.16 -9.00 11.02
C LEU A 77 -1.00 -8.92 12.31
N SER A 78 -2.28 -9.21 12.23
CA SER A 78 -3.13 -9.26 13.42
C SER A 78 -2.77 -10.42 14.35
N LEU A 79 -2.39 -11.57 13.79
CA LEU A 79 -1.93 -12.73 14.56
C LEU A 79 -0.49 -12.56 15.08
N ALA A 80 0.34 -11.75 14.40
CA ALA A 80 1.70 -11.42 14.81
C ALA A 80 1.76 -10.42 15.97
N GLN A 81 0.67 -9.69 16.21
CA GLN A 81 0.60 -8.68 17.26
C GLN A 81 0.44 -9.35 18.64
N ILE A 82 1.41 -9.10 19.52
CA ILE A 82 1.39 -9.53 20.93
C ILE A 82 1.48 -8.30 21.85
N ASN A 83 1.12 -8.48 23.10
CA ASN A 83 1.33 -7.43 24.11
C ASN A 83 2.80 -7.38 24.53
N THR A 84 3.60 -6.58 23.81
CA THR A 84 5.05 -6.47 23.97
C THR A 84 5.44 -6.15 25.41
N ARG A 85 4.76 -5.18 26.06
CA ARG A 85 5.07 -4.75 27.43
C ARG A 85 4.88 -5.85 28.48
N LYS A 86 3.88 -6.69 28.30
CA LYS A 86 3.67 -7.83 29.22
C LYS A 86 4.70 -8.91 28.96
N PHE A 87 4.96 -9.20 27.68
CA PHE A 87 5.95 -10.18 27.27
C PHE A 87 7.35 -9.84 27.77
N THR A 88 7.81 -8.60 27.59
CA THR A 88 9.15 -8.17 28.05
C THR A 88 9.29 -8.19 29.57
N LYS A 89 8.23 -7.82 30.32
CA LYS A 89 8.23 -7.94 31.80
C LYS A 89 8.37 -9.38 32.27
N ASP A 90 7.61 -10.30 31.69
CA ASP A 90 7.65 -11.72 32.06
C ASP A 90 9.00 -12.34 31.67
N LEU A 91 9.58 -11.91 30.53
CA LEU A 91 10.92 -12.33 30.11
C LEU A 91 12.00 -11.78 31.05
N ALA A 92 11.91 -10.49 31.41
CA ALA A 92 12.83 -9.84 32.35
C ALA A 92 12.89 -10.56 33.70
N ALA A 93 11.74 -10.96 34.23
CA ALA A 93 11.64 -11.71 35.49
C ALA A 93 12.41 -13.04 35.44
N LYS A 94 12.35 -13.76 34.32
CA LYS A 94 13.08 -15.02 34.10
C LYS A 94 14.58 -14.81 33.96
N VAL A 95 14.98 -13.79 33.20
CA VAL A 95 16.39 -13.41 33.03
C VAL A 95 17.00 -12.97 34.36
N ALA A 96 16.28 -12.17 35.16
CA ALA A 96 16.72 -11.74 36.49
C ALA A 96 16.87 -12.93 37.48
N ALA A 97 16.04 -13.96 37.36
CA ALA A 97 16.14 -15.19 38.10
C ALA A 97 17.32 -16.09 37.66
N GLY A 98 18.01 -15.75 36.55
CA GLY A 98 19.10 -16.54 35.99
C GLY A 98 18.66 -17.79 35.21
N ASP A 99 17.37 -17.95 34.96
CA ASP A 99 16.80 -19.08 34.23
C ASP A 99 16.75 -18.79 32.71
N VAL A 100 17.91 -18.88 32.07
CA VAL A 100 18.05 -18.62 30.62
C VAL A 100 17.29 -19.69 29.80
N ASN A 101 17.30 -20.95 30.23
CA ASN A 101 16.59 -22.01 29.52
C ASN A 101 15.07 -21.84 29.61
N GLY A 102 14.54 -21.48 30.78
CA GLY A 102 13.14 -21.14 30.95
C GLY A 102 12.71 -19.87 30.17
N ALA A 103 13.63 -18.92 29.96
CA ALA A 103 13.41 -17.76 29.10
C ALA A 103 13.31 -18.16 27.62
N ILE A 104 14.19 -19.06 27.14
CA ILE A 104 14.14 -19.60 25.77
C ILE A 104 12.84 -20.35 25.51
N ASP A 105 12.43 -21.22 26.43
CA ASP A 105 11.20 -22.01 26.28
C ASP A 105 9.94 -21.13 26.35
N PHE A 106 9.96 -20.08 27.15
CA PHE A 106 8.88 -19.06 27.15
C PHE A 106 8.77 -18.34 25.80
N CYS A 107 9.90 -17.95 25.20
CA CYS A 107 9.94 -17.34 23.89
C CYS A 107 9.44 -18.30 22.78
N LYS A 108 9.78 -19.61 22.86
CA LYS A 108 9.28 -20.63 21.91
C LYS A 108 7.77 -20.82 21.99
N GLY A 109 7.19 -20.69 23.16
CA GLY A 109 5.73 -20.80 23.40
C GLY A 109 4.94 -19.59 22.90
N THR A 110 5.58 -18.47 22.65
CA THR A 110 4.94 -17.22 22.24
C THR A 110 5.13 -16.99 20.73
N ARG A 111 4.03 -16.63 20.04
CA ARG A 111 4.08 -16.29 18.60
C ARG A 111 4.39 -14.81 18.43
N GLY A 112 5.00 -14.46 17.29
CA GLY A 112 5.23 -13.08 16.87
C GLY A 112 6.71 -12.74 16.70
N PRO A 113 7.01 -11.64 16.00
CA PRO A 113 8.39 -11.25 15.66
C PRO A 113 9.20 -10.89 16.92
N VAL A 114 8.58 -10.22 17.89
CA VAL A 114 9.22 -9.88 19.18
C VAL A 114 9.72 -11.14 19.90
N ALA A 115 8.92 -12.20 19.93
CA ALA A 115 9.30 -13.45 20.58
C ALA A 115 10.46 -14.17 19.84
N GLN A 116 10.52 -14.06 18.51
CA GLN A 116 11.62 -14.64 17.72
C GLN A 116 12.94 -13.91 17.96
N VAL A 117 12.93 -12.58 17.93
CA VAL A 117 14.10 -11.76 18.25
C VAL A 117 14.59 -12.04 19.66
N SER A 118 13.67 -12.08 20.64
CA SER A 118 13.99 -12.39 22.03
C SER A 118 14.56 -13.79 22.20
N ARG A 119 14.03 -14.77 21.49
CA ARG A 119 14.54 -16.14 21.51
C ARG A 119 15.99 -16.20 21.01
N LYS A 120 16.28 -15.55 19.88
CA LYS A 120 17.65 -15.50 19.33
C LYS A 120 18.61 -14.81 20.25
N ALA A 121 18.20 -13.72 20.89
CA ALA A 121 18.98 -13.04 21.89
C ALA A 121 19.34 -13.96 23.08
N MET A 122 18.35 -14.71 23.59
CA MET A 122 18.55 -15.65 24.69
C MET A 122 19.40 -16.86 24.30
N GLU A 123 19.23 -17.41 23.10
CA GLU A 123 20.09 -18.48 22.56
C GLU A 123 21.55 -18.01 22.42
N CYS A 124 21.77 -16.78 21.94
CA CYS A 124 23.11 -16.18 21.87
C CYS A 124 23.71 -15.98 23.27
N LEU A 125 22.94 -15.48 24.23
CA LEU A 125 23.35 -15.32 25.62
C LEU A 125 23.73 -16.66 26.28
N ALA A 126 23.05 -17.75 25.91
CA ALA A 126 23.34 -19.08 26.43
C ALA A 126 24.60 -19.73 25.84
N SER A 127 24.91 -19.38 24.57
CA SER A 127 26.01 -20.01 23.79
C SER A 127 27.32 -19.23 23.81
N THR A 128 27.28 -17.92 24.06
CA THR A 128 28.43 -17.02 23.97
C THR A 128 28.98 -16.69 25.38
N ASP A 129 30.32 -16.54 25.50
CA ASP A 129 30.92 -15.97 26.70
C ASP A 129 30.27 -14.61 26.97
N ARG A 130 29.77 -14.44 28.20
CA ARG A 130 28.96 -13.26 28.63
C ARG A 130 29.66 -11.90 28.48
N ASN A 131 30.93 -11.89 28.08
CA ASN A 131 31.71 -10.67 27.89
C ASN A 131 31.57 -10.06 26.46
N ASP A 132 30.90 -10.73 25.54
CA ASP A 132 30.79 -10.23 24.16
C ASP A 132 29.39 -9.69 23.88
N ILE A 133 29.08 -8.54 24.49
CA ILE A 133 27.83 -7.80 24.34
C ILE A 133 27.65 -7.38 22.85
N GLY A 134 28.76 -7.09 22.14
CA GLY A 134 28.69 -6.71 20.73
C GLY A 134 28.15 -7.82 19.84
N THR A 135 28.48 -9.08 20.13
CA THR A 135 27.91 -10.22 19.40
C THR A 135 26.42 -10.40 19.67
N ILE A 136 25.97 -10.17 20.91
CA ILE A 136 24.55 -10.24 21.26
C ILE A 136 23.77 -9.13 20.55
N GLU A 137 24.26 -7.90 20.58
CA GLU A 137 23.66 -6.75 19.89
C GLU A 137 23.56 -6.99 18.38
N SER A 138 24.66 -7.44 17.76
CA SER A 138 24.69 -7.79 16.34
C SER A 138 23.66 -8.87 15.98
N THR A 139 23.54 -9.90 16.83
CA THR A 139 22.57 -10.99 16.62
C THR A 139 21.13 -10.50 16.74
N ILE A 140 20.83 -9.63 17.71
CA ILE A 140 19.51 -9.02 17.90
C ILE A 140 19.14 -8.19 16.67
N ASN A 141 20.05 -7.32 16.21
CA ASN A 141 19.80 -6.44 15.07
C ASN A 141 19.58 -7.24 13.78
N MET A 142 20.41 -8.28 13.56
CA MET A 142 20.30 -9.14 12.38
C MET A 142 18.97 -9.91 12.37
N GLU A 143 18.54 -10.44 13.52
CA GLU A 143 17.24 -11.15 13.60
C GLU A 143 16.07 -10.16 13.49
N ALA A 144 16.19 -8.95 14.04
CA ALA A 144 15.18 -7.90 13.90
C ALA A 144 14.97 -7.50 12.43
N GLU A 145 16.05 -7.37 11.66
CA GLU A 145 16.00 -7.10 10.22
C GLU A 145 15.32 -8.24 9.44
N VAL A 146 15.67 -9.48 9.75
CA VAL A 146 15.02 -10.67 9.15
C VAL A 146 13.54 -10.70 9.46
N GLN A 147 13.14 -10.46 10.70
CA GLN A 147 11.72 -10.44 11.09
C GLN A 147 10.98 -9.26 10.44
N GLY A 148 11.62 -8.09 10.30
CA GLY A 148 11.11 -6.94 9.54
C GLY A 148 10.80 -7.31 8.09
N SER A 149 11.72 -7.99 7.42
CA SER A 149 11.51 -8.49 6.05
C SER A 149 10.30 -9.43 5.93
N TYR A 150 10.06 -10.28 6.93
CA TYR A 150 8.87 -11.14 6.95
C TYR A 150 7.57 -10.34 7.14
N LEU A 151 7.61 -9.26 7.90
CA LEU A 151 6.46 -8.37 8.07
C LEU A 151 6.11 -7.62 6.77
N GLU A 152 7.10 -7.26 5.97
CA GLU A 152 6.94 -6.58 4.68
C GLU A 152 6.67 -7.54 3.50
N GLN A 153 6.83 -8.82 3.71
CA GLN A 153 6.63 -9.83 2.68
C GLN A 153 5.25 -9.67 2.03
N ASN A 154 5.13 -9.87 0.72
CA ASN A 154 3.92 -9.72 -0.09
C ASN A 154 3.35 -8.28 -0.21
N CYS A 155 3.86 -7.28 0.51
CA CYS A 155 3.43 -5.89 0.32
C CYS A 155 3.71 -5.40 -1.11
N SER A 156 4.78 -5.88 -1.74
CA SER A 156 5.13 -5.57 -3.13
C SER A 156 4.06 -6.03 -4.14
N TRP A 157 3.37 -7.15 -3.88
CA TRP A 157 2.27 -7.60 -4.73
C TRP A 157 1.06 -6.67 -4.66
N ILE A 158 0.75 -6.16 -3.46
CA ILE A 158 -0.34 -5.20 -3.28
C ILE A 158 -0.02 -3.91 -4.04
N THR A 159 1.20 -3.39 -3.92
CA THR A 159 1.67 -2.20 -4.65
C THR A 159 1.61 -2.41 -6.16
N LEU A 160 1.95 -3.60 -6.65
CA LEU A 160 1.82 -3.96 -8.06
C LEU A 160 0.36 -3.83 -8.53
N PHE A 161 -0.61 -4.37 -7.80
CA PHE A 161 -2.03 -4.29 -8.18
C PHE A 161 -2.57 -2.86 -8.11
N ILE A 162 -2.11 -2.05 -7.15
CA ILE A 162 -2.44 -0.63 -7.05
C ILE A 162 -1.98 0.14 -8.30
N ALA A 163 -0.76 -0.12 -8.77
CA ALA A 163 -0.22 0.53 -9.96
C ALA A 163 -0.83 -0.01 -11.26
N MET A 164 -1.12 -1.31 -11.28
CA MET A 164 -1.64 -1.99 -12.47
C MET A 164 -3.11 -1.63 -12.77
N ALA A 165 -3.94 -1.42 -11.75
CA ALA A 165 -5.36 -1.17 -11.94
C ALA A 165 -5.66 0.11 -12.77
N PRO A 166 -5.06 1.29 -12.48
CA PRO A 166 -5.23 2.48 -13.33
C PRO A 166 -4.62 2.31 -14.72
N SER A 167 -3.48 1.59 -14.81
CA SER A 167 -2.82 1.33 -16.09
C SER A 167 -3.69 0.48 -17.01
N LEU A 168 -4.39 -0.52 -16.46
CA LEU A 168 -5.41 -1.28 -17.16
C LEU A 168 -6.57 -0.38 -17.56
N GLY A 169 -7.07 0.47 -16.67
CA GLY A 169 -8.11 1.45 -16.99
C GLY A 169 -7.74 2.33 -18.17
N PHE A 170 -6.52 2.87 -18.17
CA PHE A 170 -5.99 3.66 -19.27
C PHE A 170 -5.87 2.86 -20.58
N LEU A 171 -5.37 1.63 -20.50
CA LEU A 171 -5.33 0.74 -21.69
C LEU A 171 -6.72 0.53 -22.26
N GLY A 172 -7.75 0.42 -21.41
CA GLY A 172 -9.14 0.35 -21.83
C GLY A 172 -9.61 1.58 -22.62
N THR A 173 -9.14 2.79 -22.28
CA THR A 173 -9.49 3.98 -23.06
C THR A 173 -8.88 3.93 -24.46
N VAL A 174 -7.62 3.52 -24.57
CA VAL A 174 -6.94 3.40 -25.86
C VAL A 174 -7.65 2.39 -26.76
N ILE A 175 -7.99 1.21 -26.24
CA ILE A 175 -8.71 0.16 -26.98
C ILE A 175 -10.11 0.66 -27.37
N GLY A 176 -10.84 1.30 -26.46
CA GLY A 176 -12.18 1.83 -26.73
C GLY A 176 -12.20 2.89 -27.84
N MET A 177 -11.16 3.75 -27.87
CA MET A 177 -11.01 4.74 -28.93
C MET A 177 -10.67 4.09 -30.27
N VAL A 178 -9.75 3.11 -30.29
CA VAL A 178 -9.42 2.37 -31.52
C VAL A 178 -10.67 1.70 -32.10
N MET A 179 -11.46 1.03 -31.26
CA MET A 179 -12.73 0.41 -31.70
C MET A 179 -13.72 1.44 -32.28
N ALA A 180 -13.81 2.63 -31.66
CA ALA A 180 -14.65 3.71 -32.20
C ALA A 180 -14.21 4.17 -33.58
N PHE A 181 -12.89 4.31 -33.81
CA PHE A 181 -12.36 4.67 -35.13
C PHE A 181 -12.56 3.57 -36.17
N ASP A 182 -12.41 2.31 -35.79
CA ASP A 182 -12.71 1.16 -36.65
C ASP A 182 -14.19 1.15 -37.08
N ASP A 183 -15.09 1.47 -36.18
CA ASP A 183 -16.54 1.54 -36.48
C ASP A 183 -16.88 2.71 -37.40
N ILE A 184 -16.23 3.88 -37.25
CA ILE A 184 -16.34 5.01 -38.17
C ILE A 184 -15.84 4.61 -39.57
N GLN A 185 -14.71 3.92 -39.64
CA GLN A 185 -14.14 3.48 -40.90
C GLN A 185 -15.10 2.49 -41.64
N ARG A 186 -15.73 1.60 -40.91
CA ARG A 186 -16.70 0.64 -41.47
C ARG A 186 -18.01 1.30 -41.90
N ALA A 187 -18.48 2.30 -41.14
CA ALA A 187 -19.71 3.01 -41.44
C ALA A 187 -19.58 3.97 -42.65
N GLY A 188 -18.34 4.42 -42.93
CA GLY A 188 -18.06 5.37 -44.02
C GLY A 188 -18.58 6.79 -43.77
N ASP A 189 -19.16 7.06 -42.62
CA ASP A 189 -19.67 8.37 -42.19
C ASP A 189 -19.36 8.60 -40.69
N ILE A 190 -19.11 9.87 -40.34
CA ILE A 190 -18.81 10.28 -38.96
C ILE A 190 -20.13 10.55 -38.24
N SER A 191 -20.70 9.51 -37.63
CA SER A 191 -21.86 9.67 -36.77
C SER A 191 -21.44 10.04 -35.34
N PRO A 192 -21.93 11.14 -34.75
CA PRO A 192 -21.64 11.51 -33.37
C PRO A 192 -22.03 10.42 -32.35
N THR A 193 -23.02 9.61 -32.65
CA THR A 193 -23.50 8.53 -31.78
C THR A 193 -22.49 7.36 -31.69
N VAL A 194 -21.85 7.02 -32.81
CA VAL A 194 -20.80 5.97 -32.85
C VAL A 194 -19.61 6.38 -32.06
N VAL A 195 -19.13 7.62 -32.23
CA VAL A 195 -18.01 8.19 -31.47
C VAL A 195 -18.33 8.22 -29.98
N ALA A 196 -19.51 8.72 -29.59
CA ALA A 196 -19.96 8.79 -28.22
C ALA A 196 -20.04 7.39 -27.56
N GLY A 197 -20.42 6.36 -28.30
CA GLY A 197 -20.45 4.98 -27.83
C GLY A 197 -19.08 4.46 -27.41
N GLY A 198 -18.07 4.58 -28.28
CA GLY A 198 -16.69 4.17 -27.96
C GLY A 198 -16.04 4.97 -26.83
N MET A 199 -16.27 6.30 -26.83
CA MET A 199 -15.80 7.16 -25.72
C MET A 199 -16.42 6.77 -24.37
N LYS A 200 -17.71 6.45 -24.34
CA LYS A 200 -18.40 5.99 -23.13
C LYS A 200 -17.75 4.75 -22.54
N VAL A 201 -17.48 3.74 -23.37
CA VAL A 201 -16.80 2.50 -22.95
C VAL A 201 -15.42 2.83 -22.37
N ALA A 202 -14.65 3.65 -23.08
CA ALA A 202 -13.32 4.08 -22.65
C ALA A 202 -13.33 4.74 -21.27
N LEU A 203 -14.20 5.71 -21.05
CA LEU A 203 -14.29 6.44 -19.78
C LEU A 203 -14.72 5.54 -18.61
N ILE A 204 -15.66 4.62 -18.85
CA ILE A 204 -16.12 3.68 -17.83
C ILE A 204 -14.98 2.80 -17.34
N THR A 205 -14.14 2.25 -18.23
CA THR A 205 -13.01 1.39 -17.84
C THR A 205 -11.99 2.12 -16.99
N THR A 206 -11.70 3.39 -17.28
CA THR A 206 -10.79 4.20 -16.49
C THR A 206 -11.35 4.48 -15.08
N ILE A 207 -12.63 4.84 -14.98
CA ILE A 207 -13.27 5.05 -13.67
C ILE A 207 -13.15 3.80 -12.79
N PHE A 208 -13.44 2.62 -13.34
CA PHE A 208 -13.30 1.37 -12.59
C PHE A 208 -11.84 1.08 -12.18
N GLY A 209 -10.88 1.30 -13.06
CA GLY A 209 -9.45 1.13 -12.75
C GLY A 209 -9.00 2.03 -11.58
N ILE A 210 -9.44 3.29 -11.58
CA ILE A 210 -9.12 4.25 -10.50
C ILE A 210 -9.82 3.85 -9.19
N ILE A 211 -11.09 3.46 -9.22
CA ILE A 211 -11.81 3.02 -8.03
C ILE A 211 -11.12 1.81 -7.39
N VAL A 212 -10.70 0.82 -8.19
CA VAL A 212 -9.97 -0.35 -7.72
C VAL A 212 -8.67 0.06 -7.03
N ALA A 213 -7.89 0.95 -7.65
CA ALA A 213 -6.65 1.45 -7.08
C ALA A 213 -6.87 2.16 -5.73
N LEU A 214 -7.89 3.03 -5.64
CA LEU A 214 -8.22 3.75 -4.41
C LEU A 214 -8.61 2.80 -3.27
N ILE A 215 -9.41 1.78 -3.55
CA ILE A 215 -9.78 0.77 -2.55
C ILE A 215 -8.52 0.05 -2.03
N LEU A 216 -7.68 -0.47 -2.93
CA LEU A 216 -6.46 -1.18 -2.56
C LEU A 216 -5.47 -0.28 -1.82
N GLN A 217 -5.37 1.00 -2.20
CA GLN A 217 -4.48 1.99 -1.55
C GLN A 217 -4.87 2.23 -0.08
N VAL A 218 -6.16 2.29 0.24
CA VAL A 218 -6.62 2.43 1.63
C VAL A 218 -6.21 1.22 2.48
N PHE A 219 -6.42 0.01 1.96
CA PHE A 219 -5.99 -1.22 2.64
C PHE A 219 -4.48 -1.29 2.79
N TYR A 220 -3.73 -0.90 1.77
CA TYR A 220 -2.26 -0.89 1.80
C TYR A 220 -1.72 0.05 2.88
N ASN A 221 -2.24 1.28 2.98
CA ASN A 221 -1.84 2.23 4.01
C ASN A 221 -2.13 1.70 5.43
N TYR A 222 -3.27 1.02 5.62
CA TYR A 222 -3.57 0.37 6.89
C TYR A 222 -2.55 -0.74 7.22
N ILE A 223 -2.20 -1.57 6.24
CA ILE A 223 -1.20 -2.63 6.39
C ILE A 223 0.17 -2.03 6.74
N LEU A 224 0.59 -0.98 6.03
CA LEU A 224 1.88 -0.32 6.25
C LEU A 224 1.97 0.26 7.67
N ALA A 225 0.97 0.97 8.13
CA ALA A 225 0.91 1.50 9.50
C ALA A 225 0.98 0.37 10.56
N LYS A 226 0.39 -0.79 10.26
CA LYS A 226 0.46 -1.95 11.14
C LYS A 226 1.85 -2.58 11.16
N VAL A 227 2.53 -2.67 10.00
CA VAL A 227 3.92 -3.13 9.89
C VAL A 227 4.84 -2.22 10.68
N GLU A 228 4.76 -0.91 10.49
CA GLU A 228 5.55 0.09 11.21
C GLU A 228 5.38 -0.02 12.72
N SER A 229 4.14 -0.18 13.19
CA SER A 229 3.85 -0.37 14.61
C SER A 229 4.48 -1.65 15.18
N LEU A 230 4.46 -2.76 14.42
CA LEU A 230 5.07 -4.02 14.85
C LEU A 230 6.59 -3.93 14.85
N THR A 231 7.19 -3.26 13.86
CA THR A 231 8.64 -3.02 13.78
C THR A 231 9.11 -2.15 14.94
N SER A 232 8.41 -1.06 15.24
CA SER A 232 8.72 -0.21 16.39
C SER A 232 8.63 -0.95 17.73
N ASN A 233 7.61 -1.78 17.92
CA ASN A 233 7.48 -2.61 19.12
C ASN A 233 8.60 -3.66 19.23
N MET A 234 9.09 -4.17 18.11
CA MET A 234 10.19 -5.12 18.06
C MET A 234 11.53 -4.44 18.42
N GLU A 235 11.76 -3.23 17.92
CA GLU A 235 12.94 -2.43 18.24
C GLU A 235 12.95 -2.03 19.73
N GLU A 236 11.79 -1.59 20.28
CA GLU A 236 11.66 -1.29 21.72
C GLU A 236 12.00 -2.52 22.57
N ALA A 237 11.46 -3.67 22.21
CA ALA A 237 11.76 -4.92 22.91
C ALA A 237 13.23 -5.33 22.79
N ALA A 238 13.85 -5.15 21.64
CA ALA A 238 15.25 -5.45 21.39
C ALA A 238 16.16 -4.58 22.25
N GLN A 239 15.90 -3.28 22.38
CA GLN A 239 16.66 -2.36 23.24
C GLN A 239 16.48 -2.70 24.73
N GLU A 240 15.26 -3.04 25.15
CA GLU A 240 14.99 -3.45 26.53
C GLU A 240 15.76 -4.74 26.89
N LEU A 241 15.78 -5.72 25.97
CA LEU A 241 16.55 -6.96 26.12
C LEU A 241 18.04 -6.70 26.23
N LEU A 242 18.60 -5.86 25.38
CA LEU A 242 20.02 -5.52 25.42
C LEU A 242 20.39 -4.88 26.76
N THR A 243 19.54 -3.97 27.25
CA THR A 243 19.71 -3.32 28.56
C THR A 243 19.69 -4.35 29.70
N MET A 244 18.78 -5.33 29.64
CA MET A 244 18.71 -6.42 30.63
C MET A 244 19.96 -7.29 30.61
N CYS A 245 20.47 -7.64 29.44
CA CYS A 245 21.71 -8.42 29.30
C CYS A 245 22.91 -7.70 29.93
N VAL A 246 23.06 -6.39 29.68
CA VAL A 246 24.11 -5.56 30.25
C VAL A 246 24.00 -5.44 31.77
N GLN A 247 22.79 -5.29 32.31
CA GLN A 247 22.55 -5.20 33.74
C GLN A 247 22.80 -6.53 34.47
N SER A 248 22.43 -7.66 33.85
CA SER A 248 22.69 -8.99 34.37
C SER A 248 24.16 -9.26 34.60
N ASP A 249 25.06 -8.73 33.74
CA ASP A 249 26.52 -8.84 33.91
C ASP A 249 27.08 -7.96 35.05
N LYS A 250 26.44 -6.81 35.31
CA LYS A 250 26.85 -5.92 36.44
C LYS A 250 26.42 -6.45 37.80
N CYS A 251 25.40 -7.28 37.88
CA CYS A 251 24.91 -7.86 39.14
C CYS A 251 25.69 -9.12 39.56
N LYS A 252 26.58 -9.67 38.72
CA LYS A 252 27.37 -10.88 39.00
C LYS A 252 28.84 -10.58 39.33
N LYS A 253 29.24 -9.31 39.45
CA LYS A 253 30.48 -8.85 40.05
C LYS A 253 30.28 -8.45 41.51
#